data_8cfeff5499ccd89f69e73a679203b317
#
_entry.id   8cfeff5499ccd89f69e73a679203b317
#
_cell.length_a   1.000
_cell.length_b   1.000
_cell.length_c   1.000
_cell.angle_alpha   90.00
_cell.angle_beta   90.00
_cell.angle_gamma   90.00
#
_symmetry.space_group_name_H-M   'P 1'
#
loop_
_entity.id
_entity.type
_entity.pdbx_description
1 polymer ?
#
loop_
_entity_poly.entity_id
_entity_poly.type
_entity_poly.pdbx_seq_one_letter_code
_entity_poly.pdbx_strand_id
1 'polypeptide(L)'
;GIYRFLRLPFGLRNAPATFQRTVDIVLSGLKWKTCLVYLDDIIVFSNTEYDHFRHLEEVLSILYGAGLSLKLTKCHFFKDTVDYLGHVIRPGKLEVAVKNTEALRNARPPVNQTELRSFLGLCNYYRRFVPGFAKIAAPLNTLLKKGESPNIREFSTDQLGAFNALREKLLHPPVLALPRAEGRYILDTDASAEEIGCCLL
;
A
#
# COMPACT_ATOMS: atom_id res chain seq x y z
N GLY A 1 -17.07 -7.14 39.48
CA GLY A 1 -15.80 -7.89 39.46
C GLY A 1 -14.85 -7.36 38.44
N ILE A 2 -13.56 -7.58 38.61
CA ILE A 2 -12.53 -7.24 37.64
C ILE A 2 -12.26 -8.49 36.82
N TYR A 3 -12.32 -8.37 35.46
CA TYR A 3 -12.06 -9.47 34.56
C TYR A 3 -10.80 -9.20 33.74
N ARG A 4 -10.06 -10.24 33.43
CA ARG A 4 -8.87 -10.19 32.56
C ARG A 4 -9.14 -10.93 31.26
N PHE A 5 -8.87 -10.30 30.11
CA PHE A 5 -8.89 -10.98 28.85
C PHE A 5 -7.68 -11.92 28.70
N LEU A 6 -7.93 -13.15 28.30
CA LEU A 6 -6.87 -14.14 28.00
C LEU A 6 -6.35 -14.03 26.57
N ARG A 7 -7.05 -13.34 25.72
CA ARG A 7 -6.67 -13.06 24.33
C ARG A 7 -6.85 -11.58 24.04
N LEU A 8 -6.15 -11.07 23.03
CA LEU A 8 -6.25 -9.69 22.60
C LEU A 8 -7.64 -9.40 22.03
N PRO A 9 -8.47 -8.56 22.67
CA PRO A 9 -9.80 -8.27 22.18
C PRO A 9 -9.76 -7.28 21.01
N PHE A 10 -10.77 -7.36 20.14
CA PHE A 10 -10.97 -6.39 19.07
C PHE A 10 -11.26 -4.98 19.61
N GLY A 11 -10.92 -3.96 18.84
CA GLY A 11 -11.22 -2.56 19.16
C GLY A 11 -10.20 -1.83 20.01
N LEU A 12 -9.16 -2.52 20.52
CA LEU A 12 -8.05 -1.83 21.17
C LEU A 12 -7.18 -1.10 20.15
N ARG A 13 -6.83 0.15 20.44
CA ARG A 13 -6.02 1.00 19.56
C ARG A 13 -4.69 0.35 19.16
N ASN A 14 -4.05 -0.36 20.07
CA ASN A 14 -2.74 -0.97 19.85
C ASN A 14 -2.81 -2.44 19.36
N ALA A 15 -4.01 -3.02 19.24
CA ALA A 15 -4.15 -4.42 18.85
C ALA A 15 -3.52 -4.73 17.48
N PRO A 16 -3.72 -3.92 16.42
CA PRO A 16 -3.09 -4.17 15.12
C PRO A 16 -1.56 -4.15 15.18
N ALA A 17 -0.98 -3.16 15.89
CA ALA A 17 0.47 -3.06 16.04
C ALA A 17 1.07 -4.22 16.84
N THR A 18 0.37 -4.69 17.89
CA THR A 18 0.79 -5.84 18.69
C THR A 18 0.72 -7.12 17.86
N PHE A 19 -0.34 -7.31 17.08
CA PHE A 19 -0.49 -8.46 16.19
C PHE A 19 0.59 -8.47 15.10
N GLN A 20 0.83 -7.33 14.42
CA GLN A 20 1.90 -7.19 13.44
C GLN A 20 3.26 -7.59 14.02
N ARG A 21 3.59 -7.08 15.21
CA ARG A 21 4.86 -7.44 15.88
C ARG A 21 4.94 -8.94 16.19
N THR A 22 3.84 -9.55 16.62
CA THR A 22 3.80 -10.98 16.89
C THR A 22 4.09 -11.79 15.63
N VAL A 23 3.42 -11.48 14.52
CA VAL A 23 3.63 -12.20 13.25
C VAL A 23 5.02 -11.91 12.68
N ASP A 24 5.54 -10.67 12.84
CA ASP A 24 6.91 -10.33 12.46
C ASP A 24 7.96 -11.16 13.20
N ILE A 25 7.75 -11.45 14.49
CA ILE A 25 8.65 -12.31 15.27
C ILE A 25 8.51 -13.76 14.82
N VAL A 26 7.28 -14.25 14.67
CA VAL A 26 6.98 -15.64 14.28
C VAL A 26 7.59 -15.96 12.92
N LEU A 27 7.49 -15.06 11.95
CA LEU A 27 7.98 -15.23 10.58
C LEU A 27 9.33 -14.55 10.31
N SER A 28 10.08 -14.14 11.34
CA SER A 28 11.31 -13.34 11.19
C SER A 28 12.37 -13.98 10.29
N GLY A 29 12.49 -15.31 10.30
CA GLY A 29 13.44 -16.04 9.46
C GLY A 29 13.08 -16.08 7.96
N LEU A 30 11.79 -15.91 7.64
CA LEU A 30 11.21 -16.03 6.30
C LEU A 30 10.84 -14.68 5.68
N LYS A 31 10.59 -13.66 6.50
CA LYS A 31 10.22 -12.33 6.04
C LYS A 31 11.28 -11.75 5.10
N TRP A 32 10.85 -11.18 3.98
CA TRP A 32 11.67 -10.66 2.88
C TRP A 32 12.39 -11.71 2.03
N LYS A 33 12.38 -12.98 2.41
CA LYS A 33 12.99 -14.07 1.63
C LYS A 33 11.92 -14.87 0.87
N THR A 34 10.88 -15.28 1.58
CA THR A 34 9.82 -16.15 1.05
C THR A 34 8.42 -15.61 1.30
N CYS A 35 8.28 -14.67 2.23
CA CYS A 35 6.98 -14.04 2.52
C CYS A 35 7.11 -12.57 2.91
N LEU A 36 6.00 -11.85 2.73
CA LEU A 36 5.77 -10.52 3.31
C LEU A 36 4.50 -10.58 4.15
N VAL A 37 4.48 -9.79 5.21
CA VAL A 37 3.37 -9.73 6.15
C VAL A 37 2.97 -8.29 6.41
N TYR A 38 1.69 -8.03 6.33
CA TYR A 38 1.10 -6.77 6.73
C TYR A 38 -0.23 -7.03 7.44
N LEU A 39 -0.24 -6.86 8.76
CA LEU A 39 -1.38 -7.18 9.61
C LEU A 39 -1.87 -8.62 9.37
N ASP A 40 -3.10 -8.77 8.86
CA ASP A 40 -3.75 -10.06 8.60
C ASP A 40 -3.35 -10.68 7.24
N ASP A 41 -2.71 -9.91 6.37
CA ASP A 41 -2.38 -10.33 5.01
C ASP A 41 -0.95 -10.86 4.93
N ILE A 42 -0.82 -12.12 4.51
CA ILE A 42 0.48 -12.77 4.26
C ILE A 42 0.54 -13.14 2.78
N ILE A 43 1.58 -12.67 2.09
CA ILE A 43 1.89 -13.10 0.73
C ILE A 43 3.14 -13.97 0.75
N VAL A 44 3.05 -15.15 0.16
CA VAL A 44 4.18 -16.06 -0.06
C VAL A 44 4.54 -16.02 -1.54
N PHE A 45 5.84 -15.92 -1.83
CA PHE A 45 6.32 -15.84 -3.21
C PHE A 45 7.52 -16.75 -3.43
N SER A 46 7.71 -17.16 -4.67
CA SER A 46 8.76 -18.09 -5.07
C SER A 46 9.03 -17.97 -6.58
N ASN A 47 10.19 -18.40 -7.02
CA ASN A 47 10.54 -18.40 -8.45
C ASN A 47 10.05 -19.64 -9.21
N THR A 48 9.86 -20.76 -8.50
CA THR A 48 9.40 -22.02 -9.07
C THR A 48 8.23 -22.58 -8.26
N GLU A 49 7.40 -23.42 -8.89
CA GLU A 49 6.31 -24.12 -8.19
C GLU A 49 6.84 -25.04 -7.08
N TYR A 50 7.94 -25.72 -7.33
CA TYR A 50 8.57 -26.60 -6.34
C TYR A 50 9.00 -25.82 -5.08
N ASP A 51 9.67 -24.69 -5.25
CA ASP A 51 10.03 -23.82 -4.13
C ASP A 51 8.79 -23.25 -3.46
N HIS A 52 7.73 -22.98 -4.22
CA HIS A 52 6.51 -22.44 -3.67
C HIS A 52 5.82 -23.44 -2.72
N PHE A 53 5.80 -24.72 -3.04
CA PHE A 53 5.32 -25.74 -2.11
C PHE A 53 6.11 -25.75 -0.82
N ARG A 54 7.43 -25.73 -0.90
CA ARG A 54 8.30 -25.72 0.28
C ARG A 54 8.10 -24.47 1.13
N HIS A 55 8.04 -23.30 0.51
CA HIS A 55 7.82 -22.05 1.21
C HIS A 55 6.44 -21.99 1.89
N LEU A 56 5.41 -22.52 1.23
CA LEU A 56 4.07 -22.63 1.83
C LEU A 56 4.10 -23.56 3.04
N GLU A 57 4.67 -24.77 2.91
CA GLU A 57 4.79 -25.72 4.00
C GLU A 57 5.51 -25.12 5.20
N GLU A 58 6.62 -24.43 4.97
CA GLU A 58 7.41 -23.78 6.01
C GLU A 58 6.62 -22.66 6.71
N VAL A 59 6.00 -21.75 5.94
CA VAL A 59 5.16 -20.66 6.51
C VAL A 59 3.99 -21.23 7.31
N LEU A 60 3.28 -22.21 6.75
CA LEU A 60 2.11 -22.83 7.41
C LEU A 60 2.49 -23.56 8.69
N SER A 61 3.62 -24.29 8.68
CA SER A 61 4.13 -25.02 9.85
C SER A 61 4.51 -24.07 10.98
N ILE A 62 5.18 -22.96 10.66
CA ILE A 62 5.56 -21.94 11.65
C ILE A 62 4.31 -21.26 12.24
N LEU A 63 3.34 -20.89 11.43
CA LEU A 63 2.09 -20.29 11.89
C LEU A 63 1.30 -21.25 12.79
N TYR A 64 1.23 -22.53 12.41
CA TYR A 64 0.58 -23.57 13.20
C TYR A 64 1.29 -23.77 14.55
N GLY A 65 2.62 -23.87 14.54
CA GLY A 65 3.43 -23.97 15.76
C GLY A 65 3.28 -22.78 16.72
N ALA A 66 2.99 -21.60 16.17
CA ALA A 66 2.70 -20.38 16.93
C ALA A 66 1.22 -20.31 17.43
N GLY A 67 0.40 -21.32 17.17
CA GLY A 67 -1.02 -21.35 17.54
C GLY A 67 -1.91 -20.41 16.71
N LEU A 68 -1.44 -19.99 15.52
CA LEU A 68 -2.21 -19.18 14.58
C LEU A 68 -2.99 -20.10 13.65
N SER A 69 -4.24 -19.73 13.35
CA SER A 69 -5.11 -20.46 12.42
C SER A 69 -5.46 -19.62 11.22
N LEU A 70 -5.57 -20.27 10.07
CA LEU A 70 -5.95 -19.65 8.81
C LEU A 70 -7.38 -19.97 8.43
N LYS A 71 -8.06 -19.00 7.84
CA LYS A 71 -9.38 -19.22 7.23
C LYS A 71 -9.18 -19.59 5.76
N LEU A 72 -9.26 -20.91 5.44
CA LEU A 72 -9.01 -21.43 4.09
C LEU A 72 -9.85 -20.77 3.01
N THR A 73 -11.09 -20.37 3.31
CA THR A 73 -11.97 -19.66 2.34
C THR A 73 -11.46 -18.28 1.94
N LYS A 74 -10.46 -17.73 2.67
CA LYS A 74 -9.79 -16.46 2.35
C LYS A 74 -8.39 -16.67 1.79
N CYS A 75 -7.92 -17.91 1.71
CA CYS A 75 -6.61 -18.23 1.17
C CYS A 75 -6.69 -18.43 -0.33
N HIS A 76 -5.74 -17.84 -1.05
CA HIS A 76 -5.61 -17.96 -2.50
C HIS A 76 -4.24 -18.54 -2.80
N PHE A 77 -4.21 -19.83 -3.14
CA PHE A 77 -2.97 -20.56 -3.42
C PHE A 77 -2.69 -20.63 -4.92
N PHE A 78 -1.41 -20.66 -5.29
CA PHE A 78 -0.92 -20.86 -6.67
C PHE A 78 -1.55 -19.87 -7.67
N LYS A 79 -1.54 -18.59 -7.34
CA LYS A 79 -2.03 -17.53 -8.20
C LYS A 79 -0.88 -16.75 -8.82
N ASP A 80 -0.87 -16.63 -10.13
CA ASP A 80 0.06 -15.74 -10.86
C ASP A 80 -0.26 -14.26 -10.69
N THR A 81 -1.48 -13.97 -10.26
CA THR A 81 -1.96 -12.61 -10.03
C THR A 81 -2.65 -12.54 -8.69
N VAL A 82 -2.22 -11.63 -7.84
CA VAL A 82 -2.79 -11.43 -6.51
C VAL A 82 -3.04 -9.96 -6.23
N ASP A 83 -4.17 -9.69 -5.57
CA ASP A 83 -4.44 -8.38 -4.98
C ASP A 83 -3.81 -8.34 -3.59
N TYR A 84 -2.85 -7.46 -3.38
CA TYR A 84 -2.18 -7.29 -2.10
C TYR A 84 -2.01 -5.82 -1.76
N LEU A 85 -2.53 -5.40 -0.62
CA LEU A 85 -2.45 -4.02 -0.14
C LEU A 85 -2.85 -2.97 -1.20
N GLY A 86 -3.94 -3.22 -1.92
CA GLY A 86 -4.44 -2.28 -2.93
C GLY A 86 -3.65 -2.24 -4.24
N HIS A 87 -2.72 -3.16 -4.43
CA HIS A 87 -1.97 -3.34 -5.66
C HIS A 87 -2.30 -4.69 -6.28
N VAL A 88 -2.19 -4.79 -7.59
CA VAL A 88 -2.18 -6.06 -8.33
C VAL A 88 -0.72 -6.41 -8.59
N ILE A 89 -0.31 -7.55 -8.05
CA ILE A 89 1.04 -8.10 -8.24
C ILE A 89 0.95 -9.20 -9.29
N ARG A 90 1.78 -9.10 -10.30
CA ARG A 90 1.99 -10.11 -11.35
C ARG A 90 3.49 -10.39 -11.48
N PRO A 91 3.91 -11.46 -12.17
CA PRO A 91 5.32 -11.73 -12.41
C PRO A 91 6.04 -10.49 -12.98
N GLY A 92 6.98 -9.94 -12.22
CA GLY A 92 7.78 -8.78 -12.59
C GLY A 92 7.04 -7.44 -12.68
N LYS A 93 5.75 -7.35 -12.29
CA LYS A 93 4.92 -6.16 -12.48
C LYS A 93 4.11 -5.81 -11.24
N LEU A 94 3.95 -4.51 -11.02
CA LEU A 94 3.11 -3.94 -9.97
C LEU A 94 2.13 -2.93 -10.61
N GLU A 95 0.85 -3.11 -10.35
CA GLU A 95 -0.24 -2.29 -10.92
C GLU A 95 -1.15 -1.76 -9.80
N VAL A 96 -1.96 -0.75 -10.11
CA VAL A 96 -3.01 -0.25 -9.20
C VAL A 96 -4.21 -1.21 -9.21
N ALA A 97 -4.80 -1.52 -8.06
CA ALA A 97 -5.94 -2.40 -7.98
C ALA A 97 -7.18 -1.81 -8.67
N VAL A 98 -7.91 -2.64 -9.40
CA VAL A 98 -9.09 -2.26 -10.23
C VAL A 98 -10.14 -1.51 -9.43
N LYS A 99 -10.46 -1.95 -8.20
CA LYS A 99 -11.44 -1.26 -7.33
C LYS A 99 -11.08 0.19 -7.04
N ASN A 100 -9.79 0.52 -6.99
CA ASN A 100 -9.32 1.88 -6.73
C ASN A 100 -9.33 2.72 -8.01
N THR A 101 -9.12 2.11 -9.16
CA THR A 101 -9.30 2.79 -10.45
C THR A 101 -10.77 3.07 -10.74
N GLU A 102 -11.71 2.21 -10.34
CA GLU A 102 -13.15 2.47 -10.41
C GLU A 102 -13.58 3.64 -9.52
N ALA A 103 -13.07 3.70 -8.29
CA ALA A 103 -13.31 4.84 -7.40
C ALA A 103 -12.82 6.15 -8.00
N LEU A 104 -11.64 6.16 -8.64
CA LEU A 104 -11.10 7.31 -9.33
C LEU A 104 -11.91 7.68 -10.59
N ARG A 105 -12.39 6.68 -11.35
CA ARG A 105 -13.23 6.91 -12.53
C ARG A 105 -14.51 7.64 -12.19
N ASN A 106 -15.13 7.28 -11.07
CA ASN A 106 -16.38 7.86 -10.58
C ASN A 106 -16.17 9.10 -9.69
N ALA A 107 -14.90 9.48 -9.42
CA ALA A 107 -14.59 10.63 -8.59
C ALA A 107 -15.08 11.93 -9.23
N ARG A 108 -15.80 12.72 -8.44
CA ARG A 108 -16.21 14.08 -8.77
C ARG A 108 -15.29 15.07 -8.06
N PRO A 109 -15.19 16.33 -8.56
CA PRO A 109 -14.46 17.36 -7.84
C PRO A 109 -14.98 17.48 -6.40
N PRO A 110 -14.10 17.46 -5.39
CA PRO A 110 -14.48 17.53 -3.99
C PRO A 110 -15.19 18.84 -3.64
N VAL A 111 -16.26 18.80 -2.85
CA VAL A 111 -17.01 20.00 -2.43
C VAL A 111 -16.56 20.53 -1.07
N ASN A 112 -15.69 19.83 -0.37
CA ASN A 112 -15.15 20.23 0.92
C ASN A 112 -13.74 19.70 1.15
N GLN A 113 -13.05 20.24 2.17
CA GLN A 113 -11.69 19.83 2.51
C GLN A 113 -11.59 18.35 2.93
N THR A 114 -12.63 17.76 3.51
CA THR A 114 -12.63 16.35 3.92
C THR A 114 -12.58 15.44 2.70
N GLU A 115 -13.41 15.70 1.71
CA GLU A 115 -13.39 14.98 0.43
C GLU A 115 -12.09 15.19 -0.32
N LEU A 116 -11.57 16.44 -0.31
CA LEU A 116 -10.28 16.74 -0.93
C LEU A 116 -9.13 15.98 -0.26
N ARG A 117 -9.10 15.91 1.07
CA ARG A 117 -8.11 15.10 1.80
C ARG A 117 -8.23 13.62 1.47
N SER A 118 -9.45 13.10 1.35
CA SER A 118 -9.70 11.71 0.96
C SER A 118 -9.18 11.43 -0.45
N PHE A 119 -9.50 12.29 -1.41
CA PHE A 119 -9.01 12.18 -2.79
C PHE A 119 -7.48 12.25 -2.86
N LEU A 120 -6.87 13.28 -2.25
CA LEU A 120 -5.42 13.43 -2.22
C LEU A 120 -4.73 12.30 -1.45
N GLY A 121 -5.36 11.77 -0.40
CA GLY A 121 -4.88 10.59 0.33
C GLY A 121 -4.78 9.36 -0.57
N LEU A 122 -5.83 9.10 -1.36
CA LEU A 122 -5.83 8.02 -2.35
C LEU A 122 -4.76 8.25 -3.44
N CYS A 123 -4.68 9.46 -3.98
CA CYS A 123 -3.67 9.81 -4.98
C CYS A 123 -2.25 9.69 -4.42
N ASN A 124 -2.02 10.12 -3.18
CA ASN A 124 -0.71 10.03 -2.52
C ASN A 124 -0.29 8.57 -2.23
N TYR A 125 -1.25 7.69 -1.94
CA TYR A 125 -0.97 6.26 -1.79
C TYR A 125 -0.36 5.66 -3.07
N TYR A 126 -0.85 6.11 -4.23
CA TYR A 126 -0.37 5.68 -5.55
C TYR A 126 0.60 6.67 -6.21
N ARG A 127 1.20 7.60 -5.43
CA ARG A 127 2.08 8.66 -5.97
C ARG A 127 3.24 8.15 -6.83
N ARG A 128 3.73 6.94 -6.54
CA ARG A 128 4.80 6.30 -7.32
C ARG A 128 4.44 6.03 -8.78
N PHE A 129 3.15 5.91 -9.07
CA PHE A 129 2.63 5.74 -10.43
C PHE A 129 2.42 7.07 -11.17
N VAL A 130 2.68 8.21 -10.51
CA VAL A 130 2.43 9.55 -11.07
C VAL A 130 3.73 10.36 -11.10
N PRO A 131 4.45 10.36 -12.24
CA PRO A 131 5.63 11.22 -12.37
C PRO A 131 5.28 12.69 -12.11
N GLY A 132 6.10 13.36 -11.26
CA GLY A 132 5.87 14.76 -10.90
C GLY A 132 4.66 15.00 -10.00
N PHE A 133 4.21 13.99 -9.23
CA PHE A 133 3.02 14.06 -8.36
C PHE A 133 2.93 15.33 -7.53
N ALA A 134 4.01 15.72 -6.83
CA ALA A 134 4.02 16.88 -5.96
C ALA A 134 3.69 18.18 -6.71
N LYS A 135 4.24 18.35 -7.91
CA LYS A 135 3.98 19.53 -8.77
C LYS A 135 2.54 19.56 -9.25
N ILE A 136 1.99 18.41 -9.65
CA ILE A 136 0.60 18.30 -10.10
C ILE A 136 -0.38 18.54 -8.95
N ALA A 137 -0.10 18.01 -7.75
CA ALA A 137 -0.97 18.14 -6.58
C ALA A 137 -0.90 19.53 -5.90
N ALA A 138 0.14 20.34 -6.19
CA ALA A 138 0.38 21.62 -5.53
C ALA A 138 -0.84 22.57 -5.53
N PRO A 139 -1.56 22.81 -6.65
CA PRO A 139 -2.74 23.68 -6.66
C PRO A 139 -3.86 23.20 -5.73
N LEU A 140 -4.06 21.88 -5.61
CA LEU A 140 -5.08 21.31 -4.72
C LEU A 140 -4.69 21.43 -3.25
N ASN A 141 -3.40 21.30 -2.93
CA ASN A 141 -2.89 21.45 -1.57
C ASN A 141 -3.07 22.88 -1.04
N THR A 142 -3.19 23.90 -1.89
CA THR A 142 -3.46 25.28 -1.44
C THR A 142 -4.79 25.37 -0.71
N LEU A 143 -5.82 24.61 -1.12
CA LEU A 143 -7.15 24.57 -0.51
C LEU A 143 -7.16 23.92 0.89
N LEU A 144 -6.10 23.23 1.28
CA LEU A 144 -5.96 22.59 2.58
C LEU A 144 -5.13 23.40 3.58
N LYS A 145 -4.64 24.60 3.20
CA LYS A 145 -3.87 25.47 4.07
C LYS A 145 -4.72 25.98 5.24
N LYS A 146 -4.05 26.30 6.33
CA LYS A 146 -4.68 26.90 7.52
C LYS A 146 -5.28 28.27 7.15
N GLY A 147 -6.55 28.46 7.48
CA GLY A 147 -7.31 29.68 7.15
C GLY A 147 -8.19 29.60 5.91
N GLU A 148 -8.04 28.55 5.10
CA GLU A 148 -8.93 28.31 3.97
C GLU A 148 -10.31 27.80 4.40
N SER A 149 -11.34 28.14 3.61
CA SER A 149 -12.72 27.70 3.88
C SER A 149 -12.83 26.17 3.90
N PRO A 150 -13.54 25.57 4.88
CA PRO A 150 -13.79 24.13 4.89
C PRO A 150 -14.64 23.67 3.70
N ASN A 151 -15.43 24.56 3.10
CA ASN A 151 -16.24 24.29 1.92
C ASN A 151 -15.59 24.87 0.67
N ILE A 152 -15.42 24.04 -0.34
CA ILE A 152 -14.89 24.42 -1.64
C ILE A 152 -16.09 24.79 -2.53
N ARG A 153 -16.28 26.08 -2.77
CA ARG A 153 -17.41 26.54 -3.60
C ARG A 153 -17.11 26.38 -5.08
N GLU A 154 -15.90 26.75 -5.49
CA GLU A 154 -15.45 26.69 -6.88
C GLU A 154 -13.96 26.33 -6.93
N PHE A 155 -13.59 25.55 -7.92
CA PHE A 155 -12.20 25.28 -8.26
C PHE A 155 -11.72 26.32 -9.27
N SER A 156 -10.51 26.84 -9.08
CA SER A 156 -9.85 27.57 -10.16
C SER A 156 -9.53 26.62 -11.33
N THR A 157 -9.24 27.18 -12.48
CA THR A 157 -8.84 26.40 -13.67
C THR A 157 -7.66 25.49 -13.35
N ASP A 158 -6.65 25.98 -12.62
CA ASP A 158 -5.47 25.21 -12.24
C ASP A 158 -5.80 24.07 -11.28
N GLN A 159 -6.69 24.31 -10.32
CA GLN A 159 -7.13 23.30 -9.34
C GLN A 159 -7.95 22.20 -10.01
N LEU A 160 -8.87 22.56 -10.91
CA LEU A 160 -9.65 21.60 -11.67
C LEU A 160 -8.75 20.82 -12.65
N GLY A 161 -7.80 21.50 -13.29
CA GLY A 161 -6.77 20.88 -14.12
C GLY A 161 -5.93 19.86 -13.34
N ALA A 162 -5.50 20.21 -12.12
CA ALA A 162 -4.75 19.33 -11.23
C ALA A 162 -5.57 18.09 -10.80
N PHE A 163 -6.84 18.27 -10.44
CA PHE A 163 -7.74 17.16 -10.13
C PHE A 163 -7.87 16.18 -11.30
N ASN A 164 -8.18 16.70 -12.49
CA ASN A 164 -8.33 15.87 -13.69
C ASN A 164 -7.01 15.18 -14.07
N ALA A 165 -5.87 15.88 -13.99
CA ALA A 165 -4.57 15.31 -14.31
C ALA A 165 -4.19 14.15 -13.37
N LEU A 166 -4.42 14.27 -12.05
CA LEU A 166 -4.19 13.18 -11.10
C LEU A 166 -5.11 12.01 -11.38
N ARG A 167 -6.40 12.26 -11.64
CA ARG A 167 -7.37 11.23 -11.95
C ARG A 167 -6.98 10.46 -13.20
N GLU A 168 -6.67 11.14 -14.30
CA GLU A 168 -6.29 10.50 -15.58
C GLU A 168 -5.00 9.69 -15.46
N LYS A 169 -3.98 10.24 -14.78
CA LYS A 169 -2.71 9.51 -14.58
C LYS A 169 -2.88 8.24 -13.74
N LEU A 170 -3.83 8.19 -12.83
CA LEU A 170 -4.11 7.01 -12.01
C LEU A 170 -5.14 6.06 -12.63
N LEU A 171 -5.93 6.52 -13.59
CA LEU A 171 -6.78 5.64 -14.42
C LEU A 171 -5.95 4.88 -15.45
N HIS A 172 -4.84 5.49 -15.92
CA HIS A 172 -3.92 4.90 -16.88
C HIS A 172 -2.49 4.92 -16.33
N PRO A 173 -2.27 4.26 -15.17
CA PRO A 173 -0.96 4.29 -14.51
C PRO A 173 0.06 3.51 -15.34
N PRO A 174 1.33 3.92 -15.33
CA PRO A 174 2.39 3.09 -15.86
C PRO A 174 2.48 1.79 -15.05
N VAL A 175 2.77 0.70 -15.73
CA VAL A 175 3.11 -0.56 -15.05
C VAL A 175 4.50 -0.41 -14.46
N LEU A 176 4.63 -0.54 -13.14
CA LEU A 176 5.93 -0.50 -12.48
C LEU A 176 6.58 -1.88 -12.53
N ALA A 177 7.87 -1.91 -12.87
CA ALA A 177 8.67 -3.11 -12.75
C ALA A 177 9.00 -3.36 -11.27
N LEU A 178 8.98 -4.63 -10.86
CA LEU A 178 9.53 -5.01 -9.57
C LEU A 178 11.06 -5.00 -9.64
N PRO A 179 11.74 -4.69 -8.51
CA PRO A 179 13.20 -4.79 -8.45
C PRO A 179 13.66 -6.18 -8.86
N ARG A 180 14.70 -6.25 -9.67
CA ARG A 180 15.33 -7.52 -10.08
C ARG A 180 16.36 -7.92 -9.05
N ALA A 181 16.56 -9.23 -8.84
CA ALA A 181 17.60 -9.73 -7.95
C ALA A 181 19.01 -9.43 -8.50
N GLU A 182 19.12 -9.31 -9.84
CA GLU A 182 20.37 -9.04 -10.56
C GLU A 182 20.18 -7.80 -11.43
N GLY A 183 21.25 -7.04 -11.58
CA GLY A 183 21.24 -5.83 -12.39
C GLY A 183 22.05 -4.71 -11.77
N ARG A 184 22.06 -3.59 -12.46
CA ARG A 184 22.71 -2.36 -12.01
C ARG A 184 21.63 -1.42 -11.49
N TYR A 185 21.80 -0.97 -10.26
CA TYR A 185 20.92 0.04 -9.65
C TYR A 185 21.69 1.34 -9.48
N ILE A 186 20.99 2.44 -9.64
CA ILE A 186 21.51 3.77 -9.36
C ILE A 186 20.84 4.24 -8.07
N LEU A 187 21.64 4.58 -7.07
CA LEU A 187 21.17 5.17 -5.83
C LEU A 187 21.38 6.68 -5.91
N ASP A 188 20.30 7.41 -6.11
CA ASP A 188 20.29 8.87 -5.96
C ASP A 188 20.14 9.23 -4.50
N THR A 189 21.07 10.04 -3.99
CA THR A 189 21.06 10.50 -2.60
C THR A 189 20.96 12.00 -2.54
N ASP A 190 20.14 12.51 -1.63
CA ASP A 190 20.00 13.93 -1.31
C ASP A 190 20.07 14.10 0.20
N ALA A 191 20.72 15.15 0.65
CA ALA A 191 20.92 15.42 2.08
C ALA A 191 20.65 16.88 2.40
N SER A 192 19.93 17.11 3.50
CA SER A 192 19.80 18.41 4.16
C SER A 192 20.66 18.44 5.43
N ALA A 193 20.59 19.54 6.19
CA ALA A 193 21.28 19.63 7.46
C ALA A 193 20.74 18.64 8.53
N GLU A 194 19.52 18.13 8.36
CA GLU A 194 18.81 17.33 9.36
C GLU A 194 18.39 15.95 8.86
N GLU A 195 18.31 15.73 7.52
CA GLU A 195 17.76 14.50 6.94
C GLU A 195 18.56 14.05 5.72
N ILE A 196 18.59 12.74 5.49
CA ILE A 196 19.14 12.12 4.28
C ILE A 196 17.98 11.41 3.56
N GLY A 197 17.76 11.77 2.30
CA GLY A 197 16.83 11.09 1.38
C GLY A 197 17.59 10.25 0.37
N CYS A 198 16.99 9.16 -0.08
CA CYS A 198 17.53 8.41 -1.21
C CYS A 198 16.41 7.83 -2.07
N CYS A 199 16.73 7.63 -3.35
CA CYS A 199 15.86 6.98 -4.33
C CYS A 199 16.68 5.92 -5.08
N LEU A 200 16.15 4.71 -5.18
CA LEU A 200 16.75 3.63 -5.98
C LEU A 200 16.07 3.63 -7.36
N LEU A 201 16.89 3.75 -8.41
CA LEU A 201 16.48 3.78 -9.82
C LEU A 201 16.95 2.54 -10.55
#